data_4783855dee65ab91244c37252ff09e11
#
_entry.id   4783855dee65ab91244c37252ff09e11
#
_cell.length_a   1.000
_cell.length_b   1.000
_cell.length_c   1.000
_cell.angle_alpha   90.00
_cell.angle_beta   90.00
_cell.angle_gamma   90.00
#
_symmetry.space_group_name_H-M   'P 1'
#
loop_
_entity.id
_entity.type
_entity.pdbx_description
1 polymer ?
#
loop_
_entity_poly.entity_id
_entity_poly.type
_entity_poly.pdbx_seq_one_letter_code
_entity_poly.pdbx_strand_id
1 'polypeptide(L)'
;SDFSFQVEEITRFVPGDLTQEIFDQVFGEGNVKTEEEFRAKVKEVIANQFVADSDYKFLIDARKMLTEKVGKLEFPDALLKRIMRLNNPDKEESFVEDNYDKSIEELTWHLIKEQLVKANDIKVEQEDITNMAKEATRAQFAQYGMMSVPEEILENYSKEMLKKKESIEGLVNRVVESKLATALKSQVELEHKNVSAEEFNKMFA
;
A
#
# COMPACT_ATOMS: atom_id res chain seq x y z
N SER A 1 0.47 -46.48 7.18
CA SER A 1 -0.94 -46.25 7.49
C SER A 1 -1.67 -46.08 6.16
N ASP A 2 -2.68 -46.91 5.92
CA ASP A 2 -3.51 -46.84 4.73
C ASP A 2 -4.65 -45.85 4.98
N PHE A 3 -4.88 -44.95 4.04
CA PHE A 3 -5.98 -44.00 4.08
C PHE A 3 -6.93 -44.32 2.95
N SER A 4 -8.25 -44.29 3.22
CA SER A 4 -9.28 -44.38 2.21
C SER A 4 -10.01 -43.04 2.11
N PHE A 5 -10.24 -42.58 0.89
CA PHE A 5 -10.95 -41.33 0.60
C PHE A 5 -12.23 -41.68 -0.20
N GLN A 6 -13.34 -41.09 0.20
CA GLN A 6 -14.57 -41.12 -0.55
C GLN A 6 -14.84 -39.71 -1.05
N VAL A 7 -15.06 -39.55 -2.37
CA VAL A 7 -15.49 -38.28 -2.96
C VAL A 7 -17.00 -38.15 -2.72
N GLU A 8 -17.41 -37.17 -1.92
CA GLU A 8 -18.80 -36.92 -1.59
C GLU A 8 -19.44 -35.93 -2.58
N GLU A 9 -18.65 -34.93 -3.02
CA GLU A 9 -19.12 -33.87 -3.92
C GLU A 9 -18.02 -33.44 -4.86
N ILE A 10 -18.37 -33.18 -6.11
CA ILE A 10 -17.49 -32.57 -7.10
C ILE A 10 -18.11 -31.24 -7.52
N THR A 11 -17.48 -30.14 -7.13
CA THR A 11 -17.88 -28.79 -7.56
C THR A 11 -17.03 -28.33 -8.72
N ARG A 12 -17.67 -27.69 -9.71
CA ARG A 12 -16.98 -27.11 -10.85
C ARG A 12 -17.28 -25.62 -10.90
N PHE A 13 -16.21 -24.82 -10.94
CA PHE A 13 -16.37 -23.40 -11.19
C PHE A 13 -16.86 -23.17 -12.63
N VAL A 14 -18.00 -22.51 -12.76
CA VAL A 14 -18.54 -22.05 -14.05
C VAL A 14 -18.71 -20.55 -13.94
N PRO A 15 -18.15 -19.76 -14.90
CA PRO A 15 -18.42 -18.33 -14.92
C PRO A 15 -19.93 -18.09 -14.99
N GLY A 16 -20.42 -17.21 -14.12
CA GLY A 16 -21.82 -16.80 -14.13
C GLY A 16 -22.12 -15.81 -15.24
N ASP A 17 -23.39 -15.73 -15.63
CA ASP A 17 -23.85 -14.70 -16.56
C ASP A 17 -23.82 -13.33 -15.88
N LEU A 18 -23.50 -12.28 -16.65
CA LEU A 18 -23.51 -10.90 -16.18
C LEU A 18 -24.96 -10.40 -16.03
N THR A 19 -25.54 -10.62 -14.85
CA THR A 19 -26.93 -10.26 -14.52
C THR A 19 -26.98 -8.98 -13.70
N GLN A 20 -28.17 -8.34 -13.64
CA GLN A 20 -28.39 -7.17 -12.79
C GLN A 20 -28.05 -7.45 -11.31
N GLU A 21 -28.35 -8.65 -10.84
CA GLU A 21 -28.04 -9.06 -9.46
C GLU A 21 -26.53 -8.99 -9.18
N ILE A 22 -25.71 -9.45 -10.13
CA ILE A 22 -24.23 -9.34 -10.02
C ILE A 22 -23.79 -7.90 -10.06
N PHE A 23 -24.40 -7.06 -10.93
CA PHE A 23 -24.06 -5.64 -11.01
C PHE A 23 -24.35 -4.93 -9.68
N ASP A 24 -25.51 -5.20 -9.11
CA ASP A 24 -25.94 -4.61 -7.83
C ASP A 24 -25.09 -5.11 -6.66
N GLN A 25 -24.70 -6.39 -6.67
CA GLN A 25 -23.83 -6.96 -5.66
C GLN A 25 -22.42 -6.36 -5.67
N VAL A 26 -21.85 -6.13 -6.85
CA VAL A 26 -20.47 -5.61 -7.00
C VAL A 26 -20.40 -4.09 -6.83
N PHE A 27 -21.31 -3.35 -7.43
CA PHE A 27 -21.26 -1.89 -7.48
C PHE A 27 -22.35 -1.17 -6.68
N GLY A 28 -23.26 -1.92 -6.04
CA GLY A 28 -24.41 -1.38 -5.34
C GLY A 28 -25.63 -1.23 -6.24
N GLU A 29 -26.82 -1.36 -5.63
CA GLU A 29 -28.12 -1.38 -6.32
C GLU A 29 -28.32 -0.14 -7.20
N GLY A 30 -28.65 -0.34 -8.45
CA GLY A 30 -29.00 0.70 -9.42
C GLY A 30 -27.82 1.53 -9.97
N ASN A 31 -26.58 1.29 -9.52
CA ASN A 31 -25.42 2.03 -9.98
C ASN A 31 -24.91 1.61 -11.36
N VAL A 32 -25.24 0.40 -11.79
CA VAL A 32 -24.87 -0.17 -13.10
C VAL A 32 -26.09 -0.90 -13.65
N LYS A 33 -26.46 -0.63 -14.89
CA LYS A 33 -27.68 -1.18 -15.50
C LYS A 33 -27.45 -2.04 -16.73
N THR A 34 -26.25 -1.95 -17.30
CA THR A 34 -25.91 -2.70 -18.51
C THR A 34 -24.56 -3.39 -18.37
N GLU A 35 -24.34 -4.44 -19.14
CA GLU A 35 -23.04 -5.12 -19.21
C GLU A 35 -21.92 -4.16 -19.66
N GLU A 36 -22.22 -3.24 -20.56
CA GLU A 36 -21.24 -2.26 -21.04
C GLU A 36 -20.79 -1.33 -19.90
N GLU A 37 -21.73 -0.79 -19.12
CA GLU A 37 -21.44 0.01 -17.93
C GLU A 37 -20.66 -0.78 -16.89
N PHE A 38 -21.02 -2.05 -16.68
CA PHE A 38 -20.30 -2.92 -15.75
C PHE A 38 -18.85 -3.10 -16.16
N ARG A 39 -18.59 -3.44 -17.42
CA ARG A 39 -17.23 -3.60 -17.96
C ARG A 39 -16.44 -2.30 -17.91
N ALA A 40 -17.07 -1.17 -18.19
CA ALA A 40 -16.44 0.15 -18.10
C ALA A 40 -16.02 0.47 -16.65
N LYS A 41 -16.90 0.23 -15.67
CA LYS A 41 -16.57 0.42 -14.24
C LYS A 41 -15.49 -0.53 -13.74
N VAL A 42 -15.53 -1.79 -14.12
CA VAL A 42 -14.46 -2.75 -13.78
C VAL A 42 -13.12 -2.27 -14.36
N LYS A 43 -13.12 -1.81 -15.61
CA LYS A 43 -11.91 -1.27 -16.23
C LYS A 43 -11.39 -0.03 -15.49
N GLU A 44 -12.29 0.86 -15.07
CA GLU A 44 -11.94 2.06 -14.28
C GLU A 44 -11.32 1.67 -12.92
N VAL A 45 -11.91 0.71 -12.20
CA VAL A 45 -11.38 0.22 -10.93
C VAL A 45 -9.96 -0.36 -11.11
N ILE A 46 -9.78 -1.19 -12.13
CA ILE A 46 -8.47 -1.78 -12.45
C ILE A 46 -7.46 -0.68 -12.82
N ALA A 47 -7.86 0.29 -13.64
CA ALA A 47 -6.98 1.39 -14.03
C ALA A 47 -6.55 2.23 -12.82
N ASN A 48 -7.49 2.54 -11.91
CA ASN A 48 -7.17 3.27 -10.68
C ASN A 48 -6.23 2.49 -9.75
N GLN A 49 -6.37 1.16 -9.69
CA GLN A 49 -5.44 0.31 -8.96
C GLN A 49 -4.02 0.41 -9.54
N PHE A 50 -3.87 0.32 -10.86
CA PHE A 50 -2.56 0.47 -11.51
C PHE A 50 -1.95 1.86 -11.33
N VAL A 51 -2.76 2.91 -11.22
CA VAL A 51 -2.25 4.25 -10.90
C VAL A 51 -1.62 4.25 -9.50
N ALA A 52 -2.31 3.71 -8.50
CA ALA A 52 -1.79 3.62 -7.14
C ALA A 52 -0.50 2.77 -7.06
N ASP A 53 -0.49 1.63 -7.75
CA ASP A 53 0.68 0.76 -7.81
C ASP A 53 1.86 1.44 -8.53
N SER A 54 1.59 2.22 -9.59
CA SER A 54 2.59 3.02 -10.31
C SER A 54 3.18 4.12 -9.42
N ASP A 55 2.34 4.76 -8.60
CA ASP A 55 2.79 5.77 -7.63
C ASP A 55 3.69 5.15 -6.55
N TYR A 56 3.34 3.97 -6.10
CA TYR A 56 4.18 3.23 -5.17
C TYR A 56 5.52 2.82 -5.80
N LYS A 57 5.50 2.33 -7.06
CA LYS A 57 6.73 2.01 -7.79
C LYS A 57 7.62 3.24 -7.97
N PHE A 58 7.04 4.38 -8.31
CA PHE A 58 7.78 5.65 -8.40
C PHE A 58 8.50 5.98 -7.09
N LEU A 59 7.86 5.79 -5.93
CA LEU A 59 8.49 6.02 -4.63
C LEU A 59 9.64 5.07 -4.34
N ILE A 60 9.51 3.79 -4.73
CA ILE A 60 10.59 2.81 -4.61
C ILE A 60 11.80 3.26 -5.44
N ASP A 61 11.57 3.66 -6.69
CA ASP A 61 12.64 4.10 -7.59
C ASP A 61 13.26 5.43 -7.13
N ALA A 62 12.44 6.37 -6.67
CA ALA A 62 12.90 7.63 -6.09
C ALA A 62 13.76 7.38 -4.83
N ARG A 63 13.33 6.47 -3.94
CA ARG A 63 14.10 6.07 -2.77
C ARG A 63 15.47 5.55 -3.17
N LYS A 64 15.53 4.61 -4.11
CA LYS A 64 16.79 4.03 -4.60
C LYS A 64 17.70 5.10 -5.16
N MET A 65 17.21 5.88 -6.11
CA MET A 65 17.99 6.95 -6.76
C MET A 65 18.49 8.01 -5.76
N LEU A 66 17.65 8.45 -4.83
CA LEU A 66 18.01 9.46 -3.85
C LEU A 66 19.01 8.94 -2.82
N THR A 67 18.86 7.69 -2.38
CA THR A 67 19.83 7.06 -1.48
C THR A 67 21.19 6.91 -2.16
N GLU A 68 21.23 6.47 -3.43
CA GLU A 68 22.46 6.39 -4.22
C GLU A 68 23.10 7.78 -4.41
N LYS A 69 22.30 8.81 -4.67
CA LYS A 69 22.78 10.19 -4.86
C LYS A 69 23.34 10.81 -3.59
N VAL A 70 22.74 10.55 -2.44
CA VAL A 70 23.24 10.99 -1.12
C VAL A 70 24.51 10.25 -0.76
N GLY A 71 24.62 8.98 -1.14
CA GLY A 71 25.76 8.14 -0.85
C GLY A 71 25.80 7.67 0.61
N LYS A 72 26.97 7.22 1.04
CA LYS A 72 27.16 6.67 2.39
C LYS A 72 27.23 7.81 3.42
N LEU A 73 26.32 7.77 4.37
CA LEU A 73 26.34 8.63 5.55
C LEU A 73 27.19 8.00 6.66
N GLU A 74 27.82 8.83 7.47
CA GLU A 74 28.54 8.39 8.66
C GLU A 74 27.61 8.42 9.88
N PHE A 75 27.54 7.31 10.57
CA PHE A 75 26.72 7.14 11.76
C PHE A 75 27.55 6.75 12.97
N PRO A 76 27.11 7.05 14.20
CA PRO A 76 27.74 6.56 15.42
C PRO A 76 27.38 5.09 15.67
N ASP A 77 27.97 4.18 14.89
CA ASP A 77 27.60 2.76 14.82
C ASP A 77 27.52 2.09 16.17
N ALA A 78 28.50 2.33 17.05
CA ALA A 78 28.53 1.74 18.38
C ALA A 78 27.31 2.14 19.24
N LEU A 79 26.88 3.40 19.12
CA LEU A 79 25.69 3.90 19.81
C LEU A 79 24.42 3.30 19.22
N LEU A 80 24.31 3.28 17.90
CA LEU A 80 23.12 2.74 17.22
C LEU A 80 22.95 1.25 17.48
N LYS A 81 24.01 0.46 17.40
CA LYS A 81 23.99 -0.98 17.77
C LYS A 81 23.56 -1.17 19.22
N ARG A 82 24.03 -0.33 20.14
CA ARG A 82 23.61 -0.39 21.54
C ARG A 82 22.12 -0.08 21.71
N ILE A 83 21.61 0.95 21.04
CA ILE A 83 20.18 1.30 21.06
C ILE A 83 19.35 0.15 20.48
N MET A 84 19.79 -0.41 19.34
CA MET A 84 19.10 -1.52 18.70
C MET A 84 19.01 -2.75 19.64
N ARG A 85 20.07 -3.05 20.38
CA ARG A 85 20.08 -4.14 21.37
C ARG A 85 19.13 -3.84 22.53
N LEU A 86 19.12 -2.62 23.05
CA LEU A 86 18.21 -2.20 24.13
C LEU A 86 16.73 -2.28 23.73
N ASN A 87 16.44 -1.98 22.47
CA ASN A 87 15.07 -2.06 21.96
C ASN A 87 14.60 -3.49 21.62
N ASN A 88 15.54 -4.46 21.61
CA ASN A 88 15.28 -5.85 21.29
C ASN A 88 15.91 -6.79 22.34
N PRO A 89 15.51 -6.68 23.62
CA PRO A 89 16.15 -7.45 24.71
C PRO A 89 15.96 -8.96 24.60
N ASP A 90 14.86 -9.40 23.96
CA ASP A 90 14.48 -10.82 23.83
C ASP A 90 15.06 -11.48 22.57
N LYS A 91 15.84 -10.74 21.76
CA LYS A 91 16.47 -11.27 20.55
C LYS A 91 17.86 -11.85 20.84
N GLU A 92 18.26 -12.81 20.00
CA GLU A 92 19.59 -13.41 20.06
C GLU A 92 20.71 -12.36 19.90
N GLU A 93 21.92 -12.67 20.36
CA GLU A 93 23.03 -11.73 20.33
C GLU A 93 23.44 -11.36 18.90
N SER A 94 23.33 -12.28 17.95
CA SER A 94 23.60 -12.03 16.51
C SER A 94 22.60 -11.09 15.85
N PHE A 95 21.38 -10.96 16.41
CA PHE A 95 20.30 -10.17 15.80
C PHE A 95 20.73 -8.76 15.38
N VAL A 96 21.55 -8.09 16.20
CA VAL A 96 22.01 -6.73 15.91
C VAL A 96 22.95 -6.72 14.71
N GLU A 97 23.91 -7.65 14.68
CA GLU A 97 24.88 -7.72 13.57
C GLU A 97 24.20 -8.11 12.26
N ASP A 98 23.26 -9.05 12.30
CA ASP A 98 22.54 -9.55 11.13
C ASP A 98 21.57 -8.51 10.51
N ASN A 99 21.10 -7.55 11.32
CA ASN A 99 20.09 -6.57 10.90
C ASN A 99 20.60 -5.12 10.87
N TYR A 100 21.84 -4.86 11.28
CA TYR A 100 22.37 -3.52 11.43
C TYR A 100 22.41 -2.77 10.10
N ASP A 101 22.96 -3.36 9.05
CA ASP A 101 23.10 -2.73 7.74
C ASP A 101 21.73 -2.34 7.17
N LYS A 102 20.76 -3.23 7.27
CA LYS A 102 19.37 -2.96 6.86
C LYS A 102 18.76 -1.82 7.67
N SER A 103 19.03 -1.75 8.98
CA SER A 103 18.55 -0.67 9.84
C SER A 103 19.16 0.67 9.47
N ILE A 104 20.44 0.69 9.05
CA ILE A 104 21.12 1.90 8.56
C ILE A 104 20.55 2.35 7.21
N GLU A 105 20.24 1.45 6.32
CA GLU A 105 19.55 1.78 5.06
C GLU A 105 18.18 2.43 5.31
N GLU A 106 17.40 1.86 6.21
CA GLU A 106 16.11 2.43 6.61
C GLU A 106 16.25 3.79 7.30
N LEU A 107 17.23 3.95 8.18
CA LEU A 107 17.54 5.22 8.84
C LEU A 107 17.97 6.28 7.81
N THR A 108 18.84 5.92 6.87
CA THR A 108 19.27 6.80 5.78
C THR A 108 18.08 7.29 4.97
N TRP A 109 17.20 6.38 4.56
CA TRP A 109 15.99 6.75 3.86
C TRP A 109 15.05 7.63 4.70
N HIS A 110 14.93 7.32 5.99
CA HIS A 110 14.12 8.14 6.90
C HIS A 110 14.62 9.59 6.95
N LEU A 111 15.93 9.80 7.07
CA LEU A 111 16.55 11.13 7.09
C LEU A 111 16.36 11.87 5.76
N ILE A 112 16.51 11.18 4.63
CA ILE A 112 16.25 11.75 3.30
C ILE A 112 14.79 12.17 3.20
N LYS A 113 13.87 11.28 3.55
CA LYS A 113 12.42 11.53 3.53
C LYS A 113 12.06 12.75 4.39
N GLU A 114 12.62 12.85 5.59
CA GLU A 114 12.37 13.99 6.49
C GLU A 114 12.82 15.32 5.88
N GLN A 115 13.97 15.36 5.22
CA GLN A 115 14.44 16.56 4.53
C GLN A 115 13.55 16.93 3.35
N LEU A 116 13.11 15.95 2.57
CA LEU A 116 12.19 16.17 1.45
C LEU A 116 10.82 16.67 1.91
N VAL A 117 10.30 16.13 3.00
CA VAL A 117 9.04 16.59 3.63
C VAL A 117 9.15 18.06 4.03
N LYS A 118 10.26 18.44 4.67
CA LYS A 118 10.54 19.85 5.06
C LYS A 118 10.69 20.75 3.83
N ALA A 119 11.47 20.33 2.85
CA ALA A 119 11.75 21.11 1.65
C ALA A 119 10.47 21.38 0.81
N ASN A 120 9.50 20.49 0.87
CA ASN A 120 8.23 20.58 0.15
C ASN A 120 7.08 21.12 1.00
N ASP A 121 7.32 21.57 2.23
CA ASP A 121 6.30 22.04 3.20
C ASP A 121 5.12 21.06 3.34
N ILE A 122 5.42 19.74 3.30
CA ILE A 122 4.39 18.70 3.39
C ILE A 122 3.84 18.65 4.81
N LYS A 123 2.54 18.88 4.95
CA LYS A 123 1.79 18.81 6.21
C LYS A 123 0.76 17.71 6.14
N VAL A 124 0.56 17.05 7.25
CA VAL A 124 -0.48 16.01 7.40
C VAL A 124 -1.58 16.60 8.28
N GLU A 125 -2.75 16.76 7.70
CA GLU A 125 -3.95 17.24 8.38
C GLU A 125 -4.79 16.05 8.87
N GLN A 126 -5.65 16.30 9.86
CA GLN A 126 -6.55 15.25 10.37
C GLN A 126 -7.45 14.65 9.28
N GLU A 127 -7.86 15.47 8.32
CA GLU A 127 -8.67 15.05 7.18
C GLU A 127 -7.91 14.08 6.27
N ASP A 128 -6.62 14.29 6.03
CA ASP A 128 -5.78 13.39 5.24
C ASP A 128 -5.75 11.97 5.86
N ILE A 129 -5.58 11.92 7.19
CA ILE A 129 -5.51 10.65 7.93
C ILE A 129 -6.87 9.94 7.87
N THR A 130 -7.96 10.69 8.01
CA THR A 130 -9.32 10.14 7.93
C THR A 130 -9.62 9.59 6.53
N ASN A 131 -9.25 10.33 5.48
CA ASN A 131 -9.42 9.90 4.10
C ASN A 131 -8.57 8.66 3.80
N MET A 132 -7.32 8.63 4.22
CA MET A 132 -6.46 7.47 4.09
C MET A 132 -7.00 6.23 4.82
N ALA A 133 -7.61 6.40 6.01
CA ALA A 133 -8.27 5.33 6.73
C ALA A 133 -9.48 4.78 5.96
N LYS A 134 -10.28 5.65 5.35
CA LYS A 134 -11.41 5.25 4.49
C LYS A 134 -10.93 4.50 3.24
N GLU A 135 -9.87 4.96 2.60
CA GLU A 135 -9.28 4.27 1.43
C GLU A 135 -8.73 2.89 1.81
N ALA A 136 -8.01 2.79 2.92
CA ALA A 136 -7.52 1.51 3.43
C ALA A 136 -8.68 0.55 3.74
N THR A 137 -9.77 1.07 4.29
CA THR A 137 -10.99 0.29 4.57
C THR A 137 -11.63 -0.18 3.25
N ARG A 138 -11.78 0.70 2.25
CA ARG A 138 -12.30 0.31 0.92
C ARG A 138 -11.47 -0.79 0.27
N ALA A 139 -10.14 -0.64 0.31
CA ALA A 139 -9.23 -1.65 -0.24
C ALA A 139 -9.38 -3.01 0.47
N GLN A 140 -9.57 -3.00 1.79
CA GLN A 140 -9.80 -4.22 2.56
C GLN A 140 -11.13 -4.90 2.16
N PHE A 141 -12.23 -4.15 2.04
CA PHE A 141 -13.51 -4.69 1.60
C PHE A 141 -13.47 -5.20 0.15
N ALA A 142 -12.74 -4.50 -0.74
CA ALA A 142 -12.55 -4.92 -2.13
C ALA A 142 -11.88 -6.30 -2.24
N GLN A 143 -10.97 -6.65 -1.33
CA GLN A 143 -10.36 -7.99 -1.28
C GLN A 143 -11.39 -9.10 -1.00
N TYR A 144 -12.51 -8.76 -0.37
CA TYR A 144 -13.65 -9.67 -0.16
C TYR A 144 -14.73 -9.55 -1.25
N GLY A 145 -14.42 -8.88 -2.37
CA GLY A 145 -15.33 -8.70 -3.51
C GLY A 145 -16.36 -7.58 -3.34
N MET A 146 -16.29 -6.81 -2.25
CA MET A 146 -17.19 -5.69 -1.98
C MET A 146 -16.61 -4.39 -2.56
N MET A 147 -16.93 -4.09 -3.81
CA MET A 147 -16.45 -2.88 -4.50
C MET A 147 -17.23 -1.61 -4.11
N SER A 148 -18.44 -1.77 -3.60
CA SER A 148 -19.27 -0.67 -3.09
C SER A 148 -19.55 -0.88 -1.61
N VAL A 149 -18.97 -0.02 -0.78
CA VAL A 149 -19.16 -0.04 0.68
C VAL A 149 -19.90 1.22 1.09
N PRO A 150 -21.04 1.11 1.84
CA PRO A 150 -21.76 2.27 2.33
C PRO A 150 -20.86 3.19 3.17
N GLU A 151 -21.03 4.50 3.00
CA GLU A 151 -20.18 5.49 3.66
C GLU A 151 -20.21 5.37 5.20
N GLU A 152 -21.37 5.03 5.76
CA GLU A 152 -21.51 4.80 7.21
C GLU A 152 -20.60 3.66 7.71
N ILE A 153 -20.48 2.57 6.93
CA ILE A 153 -19.61 1.45 7.25
C ILE A 153 -18.14 1.90 7.17
N LEU A 154 -17.77 2.62 6.11
CA LEU A 154 -16.42 3.17 5.96
C LEU A 154 -16.05 4.08 7.12
N GLU A 155 -16.96 4.97 7.54
CA GLU A 155 -16.74 5.85 8.69
C GLU A 155 -16.53 5.08 9.99
N ASN A 156 -17.37 4.08 10.26
CA ASN A 156 -17.28 3.31 11.49
C ASN A 156 -15.97 2.53 11.57
N TYR A 157 -15.59 1.83 10.48
CA TYR A 157 -14.32 1.09 10.44
C TYR A 157 -13.11 2.02 10.50
N SER A 158 -13.14 3.17 9.81
CA SER A 158 -12.07 4.17 9.88
C SER A 158 -11.91 4.72 11.29
N LYS A 159 -13.02 5.01 11.98
CA LYS A 159 -12.98 5.45 13.39
C LYS A 159 -12.34 4.40 14.31
N GLU A 160 -12.61 3.11 14.08
CA GLU A 160 -11.97 2.04 14.85
C GLU A 160 -10.46 1.92 14.55
N MET A 161 -10.04 2.08 13.29
CA MET A 161 -8.62 2.13 12.94
C MET A 161 -7.90 3.30 13.64
N LEU A 162 -8.56 4.46 13.71
CA LEU A 162 -8.02 5.68 14.33
C LEU A 162 -7.96 5.65 15.86
N LYS A 163 -8.46 4.59 16.51
CA LYS A 163 -8.29 4.40 17.96
C LYS A 163 -6.94 3.77 18.32
N LYS A 164 -6.28 3.11 17.37
CA LYS A 164 -5.04 2.40 17.62
C LYS A 164 -3.85 3.26 17.17
N LYS A 165 -2.94 3.56 18.11
CA LYS A 165 -1.76 4.39 17.85
C LYS A 165 -0.91 3.88 16.68
N GLU A 166 -0.63 2.58 16.63
CA GLU A 166 0.13 1.95 15.54
C GLU A 166 -0.53 2.12 14.17
N SER A 167 -1.89 2.03 14.12
CA SER A 167 -2.64 2.27 12.89
C SER A 167 -2.53 3.72 12.43
N ILE A 168 -2.61 4.67 13.37
CA ILE A 168 -2.44 6.10 13.06
C ILE A 168 -1.04 6.36 12.49
N GLU A 169 0.00 5.86 13.12
CA GLU A 169 1.39 6.02 12.65
C GLU A 169 1.56 5.46 11.23
N GLY A 170 0.99 4.28 10.96
CA GLY A 170 0.99 3.70 9.61
C GLY A 170 0.25 4.55 8.58
N LEU A 171 -0.92 5.10 8.96
CA LEU A 171 -1.71 5.99 8.10
C LEU A 171 -0.99 7.30 7.82
N VAL A 172 -0.40 7.92 8.84
CA VAL A 172 0.40 9.15 8.70
C VAL A 172 1.56 8.92 7.72
N ASN A 173 2.29 7.82 7.86
CA ASN A 173 3.36 7.49 6.93
C ASN A 173 2.88 7.35 5.49
N ARG A 174 1.73 6.69 5.26
CA ARG A 174 1.13 6.57 3.92
C ARG A 174 0.71 7.92 3.35
N VAL A 175 0.12 8.81 4.16
CA VAL A 175 -0.22 10.17 3.74
C VAL A 175 1.04 10.94 3.33
N VAL A 176 2.09 10.88 4.16
CA VAL A 176 3.38 11.53 3.86
C VAL A 176 3.93 11.01 2.54
N GLU A 177 3.95 9.70 2.34
CA GLU A 177 4.47 9.07 1.11
C GLU A 177 3.66 9.45 -0.13
N SER A 178 2.33 9.48 -0.02
CA SER A 178 1.45 9.91 -1.12
C SER A 178 1.68 11.38 -1.49
N LYS A 179 1.73 12.28 -0.50
CA LYS A 179 2.01 13.70 -0.72
C LYS A 179 3.42 13.92 -1.26
N LEU A 180 4.39 13.16 -0.77
CA LEU A 180 5.77 13.22 -1.25
C LEU A 180 5.89 12.75 -2.70
N ALA A 181 5.22 11.64 -3.07
CA ALA A 181 5.18 11.18 -4.46
C ALA A 181 4.65 12.26 -5.39
N THR A 182 3.53 12.89 -5.01
CA THR A 182 2.93 13.98 -5.79
C THR A 182 3.87 15.16 -5.93
N ALA A 183 4.52 15.59 -4.83
CA ALA A 183 5.47 16.70 -4.85
C ALA A 183 6.70 16.40 -5.73
N LEU A 184 7.29 15.21 -5.57
CA LEU A 184 8.46 14.81 -6.37
C LEU A 184 8.14 14.69 -7.86
N LYS A 185 6.98 14.11 -8.23
CA LYS A 185 6.56 14.00 -9.63
C LYS A 185 6.44 15.36 -10.31
N SER A 186 6.07 16.41 -9.58
CA SER A 186 5.99 17.76 -10.13
C SER A 186 7.36 18.44 -10.32
N GLN A 187 8.43 17.88 -9.75
CA GLN A 187 9.77 18.46 -9.75
C GLN A 187 10.77 17.72 -10.64
N VAL A 188 10.36 16.59 -11.20
CA VAL A 188 11.23 15.76 -12.04
C VAL A 188 10.62 15.56 -13.42
N GLU A 189 11.46 15.30 -14.40
CA GLU A 189 11.02 14.84 -15.71
C GLU A 189 10.68 13.34 -15.61
N LEU A 190 9.44 12.99 -15.98
CA LEU A 190 8.94 11.63 -15.91
C LEU A 190 9.07 10.94 -17.27
N GLU A 191 9.73 9.80 -17.29
CA GLU A 191 9.68 8.90 -18.44
C GLU A 191 8.47 7.96 -18.32
N HIS A 192 7.50 8.13 -19.22
CA HIS A 192 6.31 7.27 -19.28
C HIS A 192 6.57 6.06 -20.16
N LYS A 193 6.48 4.87 -19.56
CA LYS A 193 6.66 3.60 -20.26
C LYS A 193 5.39 2.77 -20.23
N ASN A 194 4.88 2.42 -21.41
CA ASN A 194 3.76 1.49 -21.51
C ASN A 194 4.28 0.06 -21.38
N VAL A 195 3.76 -0.67 -20.42
CA VAL A 195 4.12 -2.06 -20.15
C VAL A 195 2.86 -2.90 -19.97
N SER A 196 2.95 -4.21 -20.19
CA SER A 196 1.88 -5.14 -19.87
C SER A 196 1.75 -5.30 -18.33
N ALA A 197 0.58 -5.74 -17.86
CA ALA A 197 0.35 -6.02 -16.42
C ALA A 197 1.35 -7.06 -15.88
N GLU A 198 1.73 -8.05 -16.70
CA GLU A 198 2.72 -9.06 -16.31
C GLU A 198 4.12 -8.46 -16.14
N GLU A 199 4.54 -7.60 -17.07
CA GLU A 199 5.83 -6.88 -16.99
C GLU A 199 5.84 -5.93 -15.80
N PHE A 200 4.71 -5.24 -15.53
CA PHE A 200 4.57 -4.35 -14.40
C PHE A 200 4.71 -5.09 -13.07
N ASN A 201 4.03 -6.22 -12.92
CA ASN A 201 4.13 -7.05 -11.71
C ASN A 201 5.56 -7.56 -11.46
N LYS A 202 6.31 -7.87 -12.50
CA LYS A 202 7.73 -8.26 -12.38
C LYS A 202 8.64 -7.14 -11.89
N MET A 203 8.22 -5.87 -11.96
CA MET A 203 9.01 -4.74 -11.46
C MET A 203 9.04 -4.64 -9.92
N PHE A 204 8.19 -5.41 -9.22
CA PHE A 204 8.12 -5.48 -7.76
C PHE A 204 8.79 -6.75 -7.18
N ALA A 205 9.29 -7.63 -8.04
CA ALA A 205 9.92 -8.90 -7.66
C ALA A 205 11.40 -8.74 -7.26
#